data_aa02228f29eaf04964fd45df79a0f4b0
#
_entry.id   aa02228f29eaf04964fd45df79a0f4b0
#
_cell.length_a   1.000
_cell.length_b   1.000
_cell.length_c   1.000
_cell.angle_alpha   90.00
_cell.angle_beta   90.00
_cell.angle_gamma   90.00
#
_symmetry.space_group_name_H-M   'P 1'
#
loop_
_entity.id
_entity.type
_entity.pdbx_description
1 polymer ?
#
loop_
_entity_poly.entity_id
_entity_poly.type
_entity_poly.pdbx_seq_one_letter_code
_entity_poly.pdbx_strand_id
1 'polypeptide(L)'
;MTSSTGADHDQWLREDPGALGSFLAPVAGYGVTISSMFRPTVTEQYPFEKPVLMPRYHGRHQLNRYDDGLEKCIGCELCAWACPADAIYVEAASNAPDEQHSPGERYGRVYQINYLRCIFCGMCIEACPTRALTMTHEIDELVGPTRTGLVYEKEDLLAPVPPGALAAPHPMVEGTEDADYYRGKVTGPTQAQVDWVRSHRPQDPTLSSARPVGTAVKETRS
;
A
#
# COMPACT_ATOMS: atom_id res chain seq x y z
N MET A 1 2.81 37.95 -9.32
CA MET A 1 4.25 37.71 -9.30
C MET A 1 4.86 38.59 -8.23
N THR A 2 4.99 38.10 -7.02
CA THR A 2 5.82 38.73 -5.99
C THR A 2 6.45 37.57 -5.23
N SER A 3 7.74 37.40 -5.47
CA SER A 3 8.63 36.49 -4.76
C SER A 3 8.72 36.91 -3.31
N SER A 4 8.09 36.22 -2.39
CA SER A 4 8.42 36.32 -0.97
C SER A 4 9.68 35.53 -0.72
N THR A 5 10.73 36.26 -0.57
CA THR A 5 12.10 35.85 -0.33
C THR A 5 12.25 35.09 0.98
N GLY A 6 12.96 33.98 0.92
CA GLY A 6 13.35 33.14 2.06
C GLY A 6 14.40 33.78 2.98
N ALA A 7 14.22 35.06 3.33
CA ALA A 7 15.14 35.82 4.17
C ALA A 7 14.81 35.81 5.67
N ASP A 8 13.63 35.25 6.04
CA ASP A 8 13.11 35.42 7.42
C ASP A 8 13.36 34.21 8.34
N HIS A 9 13.78 33.09 7.78
CA HIS A 9 13.96 31.87 8.59
C HIS A 9 15.29 31.83 9.38
N ASP A 10 16.29 32.59 8.95
CA ASP A 10 17.64 32.56 9.56
C ASP A 10 17.97 33.78 10.42
N GLN A 11 17.04 34.71 10.56
CA GLN A 11 17.30 35.97 11.29
C GLN A 11 17.48 35.73 12.79
N TRP A 12 16.75 34.80 13.39
CA TRP A 12 16.86 34.41 14.81
C TRP A 12 18.16 33.64 15.13
N LEU A 13 18.82 33.08 14.11
CA LEU A 13 20.15 32.41 14.26
C LEU A 13 21.32 33.37 14.30
N ARG A 14 21.10 34.66 13.99
CA ARG A 14 22.19 35.66 13.84
C ARG A 14 22.21 36.73 14.90
N GLU A 15 21.25 36.77 15.80
CA GLU A 15 21.31 37.70 16.94
C GLU A 15 22.25 37.15 17.98
N ASP A 16 23.43 37.79 18.09
CA ASP A 16 24.37 37.51 19.16
C ASP A 16 23.70 37.79 20.51
N PRO A 17 23.48 36.78 21.36
CA PRO A 17 22.72 36.97 22.61
C PRO A 17 23.42 37.85 23.64
N GLY A 18 24.57 38.41 23.31
CA GLY A 18 25.41 39.15 24.22
C GLY A 18 26.00 38.27 25.33
N ALA A 19 26.97 38.77 26.06
CA ALA A 19 27.66 37.98 27.10
C ALA A 19 26.71 37.46 28.21
N LEU A 20 25.72 38.25 28.59
CA LEU A 20 24.71 37.85 29.59
C LEU A 20 23.74 36.79 29.05
N GLY A 21 23.34 36.91 27.80
CA GLY A 21 22.48 35.92 27.12
C GLY A 21 23.18 34.58 26.94
N SER A 22 24.44 34.59 26.55
CA SER A 22 25.27 33.38 26.42
C SER A 22 25.48 32.68 27.76
N PHE A 23 25.63 33.43 28.85
CA PHE A 23 25.75 32.89 30.20
C PHE A 23 24.43 32.28 30.69
N LEU A 24 23.26 32.86 30.32
CA LEU A 24 21.95 32.38 30.72
C LEU A 24 21.35 31.32 29.77
N ALA A 25 21.91 31.12 28.59
CA ALA A 25 21.44 30.16 27.61
C ALA A 25 21.30 28.71 28.15
N PRO A 26 22.26 28.18 28.93
CA PRO A 26 22.10 26.86 29.54
C PRO A 26 20.90 26.78 30.50
N VAL A 27 20.69 27.84 31.28
CA VAL A 27 19.56 27.92 32.23
C VAL A 27 18.21 27.92 31.47
N ALA A 28 18.13 28.65 30.37
CA ALA A 28 16.95 28.64 29.47
C ALA A 28 16.71 27.24 28.88
N GLY A 29 17.78 26.54 28.49
CA GLY A 29 17.71 25.16 28.03
C GLY A 29 17.12 24.20 29.08
N TYR A 30 17.55 24.32 30.33
CA TYR A 30 16.96 23.56 31.45
C TYR A 30 15.46 23.90 31.63
N GLY A 31 15.08 25.16 31.49
CA GLY A 31 13.69 25.58 31.59
C GLY A 31 12.80 24.91 30.54
N VAL A 32 13.27 24.79 29.30
CA VAL A 32 12.55 24.06 28.22
C VAL A 32 12.42 22.58 28.56
N THR A 33 13.50 21.96 29.04
CA THR A 33 13.48 20.53 29.42
C THR A 33 12.52 20.26 30.57
N ILE A 34 12.57 21.07 31.61
CA ILE A 34 11.66 20.96 32.77
C ILE A 34 10.20 21.18 32.33
N SER A 35 9.93 22.19 31.51
CA SER A 35 8.57 22.44 31.02
C SER A 35 8.01 21.29 30.22
N SER A 36 8.84 20.55 29.48
CA SER A 36 8.43 19.40 28.70
C SER A 36 8.00 18.20 29.56
N MET A 37 8.49 18.10 30.81
CA MET A 37 8.07 17.03 31.74
C MET A 37 6.62 17.18 32.19
N PHE A 38 6.05 18.38 32.12
CA PHE A 38 4.66 18.67 32.50
C PHE A 38 3.68 18.71 31.32
N ARG A 39 4.18 18.42 30.09
CA ARG A 39 3.29 18.31 28.93
C ARG A 39 2.51 17.01 29.01
N PRO A 40 1.22 17.01 28.54
CA PRO A 40 0.48 15.76 28.43
C PRO A 40 1.21 14.81 27.50
N THR A 41 1.26 13.53 27.86
CA THR A 41 1.86 12.49 27.04
C THR A 41 1.03 12.31 25.77
N VAL A 42 1.73 12.24 24.62
CA VAL A 42 1.15 11.95 23.30
C VAL A 42 1.48 10.51 22.85
N THR A 43 1.85 9.67 23.81
CA THR A 43 2.27 8.29 23.57
C THR A 43 1.03 7.40 23.37
N GLU A 44 1.03 6.64 22.29
CA GLU A 44 0.05 5.56 22.09
C GLU A 44 0.51 4.31 22.85
N GLN A 45 -0.42 3.64 23.52
CA GLN A 45 -0.13 2.46 24.36
C GLN A 45 -0.13 1.18 23.49
N TYR A 46 0.73 1.13 22.45
CA TYR A 46 0.88 -0.10 21.67
C TYR A 46 1.43 -1.26 22.55
N PRO A 47 0.93 -2.50 22.47
CA PRO A 47 -0.06 -2.99 21.49
C PRO A 47 -1.53 -2.86 21.93
N PHE A 48 -1.82 -2.28 23.11
CA PHE A 48 -3.17 -2.18 23.65
C PHE A 48 -4.02 -1.16 22.88
N GLU A 49 -3.39 -0.08 22.43
CA GLU A 49 -4.00 0.91 21.57
C GLU A 49 -3.30 0.86 20.21
N LYS A 50 -4.03 0.44 19.18
CA LYS A 50 -3.49 0.42 17.81
C LYS A 50 -3.61 1.81 17.20
N PRO A 51 -2.58 2.30 16.47
CA PRO A 51 -2.64 3.58 15.79
C PRO A 51 -3.74 3.60 14.74
N VAL A 52 -4.40 4.75 14.59
CA VAL A 52 -5.38 4.96 13.52
C VAL A 52 -4.63 5.08 12.18
N LEU A 53 -4.78 4.07 11.33
CA LEU A 53 -4.13 4.04 10.03
C LEU A 53 -4.85 4.95 9.03
N MET A 54 -4.07 5.66 8.22
CA MET A 54 -4.61 6.48 7.13
C MET A 54 -5.20 5.60 6.03
N PRO A 55 -6.25 6.03 5.29
CA PRO A 55 -6.89 5.23 4.24
C PRO A 55 -5.96 4.76 3.12
N ARG A 56 -4.85 5.47 2.91
CA ARG A 56 -3.82 5.14 1.91
C ARG A 56 -2.56 4.55 2.54
N TYR A 57 -2.68 3.96 3.72
CA TYR A 57 -1.55 3.32 4.37
C TYR A 57 -1.07 2.11 3.56
N HIS A 58 0.23 1.99 3.43
CA HIS A 58 0.90 0.88 2.75
C HIS A 58 1.38 -0.14 3.79
N GLY A 59 0.52 -1.08 4.14
CA GLY A 59 0.87 -2.21 5.00
C GLY A 59 1.35 -3.44 4.22
N ARG A 60 1.08 -4.62 4.73
CA ARG A 60 1.47 -5.89 4.12
C ARG A 60 0.86 -6.07 2.73
N HIS A 61 1.64 -6.63 1.82
CA HIS A 61 1.15 -7.00 0.50
C HIS A 61 0.22 -8.21 0.57
N GLN A 62 -0.74 -8.26 -0.36
CA GLN A 62 -1.66 -9.36 -0.53
C GLN A 62 -1.85 -9.66 -2.01
N LEU A 63 -1.78 -10.95 -2.37
CA LEU A 63 -2.15 -11.45 -3.68
C LEU A 63 -3.64 -11.84 -3.67
N ASN A 64 -4.43 -11.15 -4.47
CA ASN A 64 -5.87 -11.32 -4.51
C ASN A 64 -6.29 -12.50 -5.37
N ARG A 65 -7.49 -13.03 -5.07
CA ARG A 65 -8.18 -14.05 -5.83
C ARG A 65 -9.43 -13.49 -6.51
N TYR A 66 -9.91 -14.19 -7.48
CA TYR A 66 -11.27 -14.02 -8.02
C TYR A 66 -12.31 -14.68 -7.10
N ASP A 67 -13.58 -14.39 -7.37
CA ASP A 67 -14.69 -14.89 -6.55
C ASP A 67 -14.84 -16.42 -6.60
N ASP A 68 -14.35 -17.06 -7.66
CA ASP A 68 -14.31 -18.51 -7.83
C ASP A 68 -13.09 -19.18 -7.16
N GLY A 69 -12.15 -18.40 -6.65
CA GLY A 69 -10.95 -18.85 -5.95
C GLY A 69 -9.67 -18.88 -6.80
N LEU A 70 -9.77 -18.66 -8.12
CA LEU A 70 -8.60 -18.54 -8.99
C LEU A 70 -7.78 -17.28 -8.60
N GLU A 71 -6.46 -17.38 -8.80
CA GLU A 71 -5.55 -16.30 -8.48
C GLU A 71 -5.57 -15.22 -9.57
N LYS A 72 -5.50 -13.96 -9.19
CA LYS A 72 -5.39 -12.84 -10.14
C LYS A 72 -3.99 -12.69 -10.73
N CYS A 73 -2.98 -13.30 -10.11
CA CYS A 73 -1.61 -13.19 -10.56
C CYS A 73 -1.34 -14.09 -11.77
N ILE A 74 -0.93 -13.49 -12.87
CA ILE A 74 -0.58 -14.15 -14.13
C ILE A 74 0.93 -14.33 -14.32
N GLY A 75 1.75 -14.04 -13.31
CA GLY A 75 3.20 -14.19 -13.39
C GLY A 75 3.86 -13.29 -14.45
N CYS A 76 3.38 -12.07 -14.67
CA CYS A 76 3.91 -11.17 -15.71
C CYS A 76 5.23 -10.47 -15.31
N GLU A 77 5.67 -10.60 -14.05
CA GLU A 77 6.93 -10.05 -13.50
C GLU A 77 7.01 -8.52 -13.47
N LEU A 78 6.00 -7.77 -13.94
CA LEU A 78 6.03 -6.31 -13.98
C LEU A 78 6.20 -5.68 -12.59
N CYS A 79 5.70 -6.31 -11.54
CA CYS A 79 5.88 -5.85 -10.16
C CYS A 79 7.34 -5.97 -9.70
N ALA A 80 8.07 -7.01 -10.13
CA ALA A 80 9.48 -7.19 -9.85
C ALA A 80 10.31 -6.11 -10.59
N TRP A 81 10.02 -5.87 -11.86
CA TRP A 81 10.66 -4.82 -12.65
C TRP A 81 10.41 -3.41 -12.12
N ALA A 82 9.23 -3.15 -11.59
CA ALA A 82 8.88 -1.85 -11.01
C ALA A 82 9.46 -1.63 -9.61
N CYS A 83 10.02 -2.67 -8.98
CA CYS A 83 10.51 -2.58 -7.61
C CYS A 83 11.88 -1.89 -7.52
N PRO A 84 12.00 -0.67 -6.95
CA PRO A 84 13.28 0.03 -6.87
C PRO A 84 14.25 -0.60 -5.88
N ALA A 85 13.77 -1.47 -4.99
CA ALA A 85 14.56 -2.13 -3.95
C ALA A 85 14.92 -3.58 -4.28
N ASP A 86 14.53 -4.07 -5.46
CA ASP A 86 14.74 -5.47 -5.89
C ASP A 86 14.28 -6.47 -4.81
N ALA A 87 13.09 -6.21 -4.27
CA ALA A 87 12.52 -6.96 -3.16
C ALA A 87 11.59 -8.09 -3.61
N ILE A 88 11.19 -8.14 -4.88
CA ILE A 88 10.18 -9.06 -5.40
C ILE A 88 10.82 -10.02 -6.39
N TYR A 89 10.57 -11.30 -6.18
CA TYR A 89 10.97 -12.37 -7.10
C TYR A 89 9.72 -13.10 -7.60
N VAL A 90 9.62 -13.30 -8.91
CA VAL A 90 8.49 -13.96 -9.56
C VAL A 90 8.98 -14.95 -10.60
N GLU A 91 8.42 -16.13 -10.61
CA GLU A 91 8.54 -17.10 -11.71
C GLU A 91 7.17 -17.48 -12.22
N ALA A 92 6.98 -17.40 -13.52
CA ALA A 92 5.77 -17.87 -14.18
C ALA A 92 5.82 -19.34 -14.52
N ALA A 93 4.64 -19.98 -14.59
CA ALA A 93 4.45 -21.29 -15.20
C ALA A 93 3.16 -21.28 -16.04
N SER A 94 3.03 -22.26 -16.94
CA SER A 94 1.83 -22.44 -17.73
C SER A 94 0.75 -23.16 -16.95
N ASN A 95 -0.49 -22.72 -17.08
CA ASN A 95 -1.67 -23.44 -16.59
C ASN A 95 -1.92 -24.70 -17.42
N ALA A 96 -2.42 -25.75 -16.78
CA ALA A 96 -3.02 -26.89 -17.48
C ALA A 96 -4.54 -26.69 -17.60
N PRO A 97 -5.20 -27.17 -18.66
CA PRO A 97 -6.64 -26.94 -18.86
C PRO A 97 -7.50 -27.41 -17.70
N ASP A 98 -7.11 -28.53 -17.07
CA ASP A 98 -7.85 -29.14 -15.94
C ASP A 98 -7.39 -28.65 -14.57
N GLU A 99 -6.23 -27.98 -14.50
CA GLU A 99 -5.59 -27.54 -13.25
C GLU A 99 -5.10 -26.09 -13.41
N GLN A 100 -6.03 -25.16 -13.38
CA GLN A 100 -5.70 -23.73 -13.51
C GLN A 100 -5.51 -23.09 -12.13
N HIS A 101 -4.43 -22.34 -12.01
CA HIS A 101 -4.18 -21.46 -10.88
C HIS A 101 -4.75 -20.07 -11.09
N SER A 102 -4.70 -19.59 -12.34
CA SER A 102 -5.25 -18.29 -12.75
C SER A 102 -6.00 -18.43 -14.08
N PRO A 103 -6.88 -17.48 -14.44
CA PRO A 103 -7.47 -17.43 -15.77
C PRO A 103 -6.36 -17.23 -16.82
N GLY A 104 -6.49 -17.90 -17.97
CA GLY A 104 -5.59 -17.76 -19.10
C GLY A 104 -4.41 -18.74 -19.08
N GLU A 105 -3.37 -18.41 -19.84
CA GLU A 105 -2.31 -19.37 -20.19
C GLU A 105 -1.29 -19.61 -19.08
N ARG A 106 -1.08 -18.66 -18.16
CA ARG A 106 0.01 -18.73 -17.19
C ARG A 106 -0.34 -18.08 -15.85
N TYR A 107 0.39 -18.50 -14.82
CA TYR A 107 0.24 -18.04 -13.44
C TYR A 107 1.60 -17.79 -12.78
N GLY A 108 1.61 -17.11 -11.65
CA GLY A 108 2.80 -16.97 -10.82
C GLY A 108 3.05 -18.26 -10.03
N ARG A 109 4.00 -19.09 -10.49
CA ARG A 109 4.38 -20.32 -9.80
C ARG A 109 5.12 -20.02 -8.51
N VAL A 110 6.14 -19.18 -8.58
CA VAL A 110 6.87 -18.68 -7.42
C VAL A 110 6.60 -17.18 -7.30
N TYR A 111 6.33 -16.75 -6.11
CA TYR A 111 6.16 -15.32 -5.80
C TYR A 111 6.73 -15.07 -4.41
N GLN A 112 7.73 -14.23 -4.31
CA GLN A 112 8.40 -13.92 -3.05
C GLN A 112 8.51 -12.41 -2.86
N ILE A 113 8.34 -11.94 -1.63
CA ILE A 113 8.65 -10.57 -1.23
C ILE A 113 9.61 -10.61 -0.05
N ASN A 114 10.77 -10.01 -0.22
CA ASN A 114 11.72 -9.81 0.86
C ASN A 114 11.42 -8.49 1.58
N TYR A 115 10.74 -8.56 2.73
CA TYR A 115 10.37 -7.39 3.50
C TYR A 115 11.54 -6.66 4.15
N LEU A 116 12.71 -7.27 4.21
CA LEU A 116 13.95 -6.59 4.64
C LEU A 116 14.51 -5.64 3.57
N ARG A 117 14.09 -5.81 2.31
CA ARG A 117 14.43 -4.92 1.20
C ARG A 117 13.29 -3.97 0.85
N CYS A 118 12.05 -4.40 1.03
CA CYS A 118 10.88 -3.64 0.66
C CYS A 118 10.82 -2.30 1.40
N ILE A 119 10.63 -1.20 0.66
CA ILE A 119 10.48 0.16 1.20
C ILE A 119 9.01 0.62 1.22
N PHE A 120 8.06 -0.26 0.96
CA PHE A 120 6.61 0.02 0.96
C PHE A 120 6.17 1.18 0.06
N CYS A 121 6.87 1.42 -1.05
CA CYS A 121 6.58 2.53 -1.98
C CYS A 121 5.30 2.36 -2.79
N GLY A 122 4.79 1.13 -2.97
CA GLY A 122 3.55 0.84 -3.72
C GLY A 122 3.69 0.79 -5.24
N MET A 123 4.88 1.00 -5.83
CA MET A 123 5.07 0.96 -7.29
C MET A 123 4.72 -0.38 -7.91
N CYS A 124 4.89 -1.47 -7.17
CA CYS A 124 4.53 -2.81 -7.61
C CYS A 124 3.01 -3.00 -7.79
N ILE A 125 2.20 -2.30 -6.99
CA ILE A 125 0.74 -2.33 -7.10
C ILE A 125 0.29 -1.61 -8.37
N GLU A 126 0.87 -0.45 -8.63
CA GLU A 126 0.54 0.36 -9.80
C GLU A 126 0.97 -0.34 -11.11
N ALA A 127 2.08 -1.09 -11.06
CA ALA A 127 2.57 -1.86 -12.20
C ALA A 127 1.75 -3.14 -12.49
N CYS A 128 0.90 -3.59 -11.57
CA CYS A 128 0.16 -4.83 -11.71
C CYS A 128 -1.04 -4.68 -12.66
N PRO A 129 -1.04 -5.31 -13.85
CA PRO A 129 -2.09 -5.12 -14.86
C PRO A 129 -3.43 -5.76 -14.43
N THR A 130 -3.38 -6.85 -13.69
CA THR A 130 -4.57 -7.57 -13.23
C THR A 130 -5.04 -7.13 -11.85
N ARG A 131 -4.34 -6.19 -11.21
CA ARG A 131 -4.57 -5.78 -9.81
C ARG A 131 -4.58 -6.98 -8.84
N ALA A 132 -3.76 -7.96 -9.15
CA ALA A 132 -3.54 -9.10 -8.29
C ALA A 132 -2.89 -8.69 -6.97
N LEU A 133 -1.96 -7.73 -7.02
CA LEU A 133 -1.22 -7.27 -5.85
C LEU A 133 -1.87 -6.02 -5.27
N THR A 134 -2.13 -6.04 -3.98
CA THR A 134 -2.60 -4.89 -3.20
C THR A 134 -1.84 -4.80 -1.89
N MET A 135 -1.94 -3.66 -1.20
CA MET A 135 -1.46 -3.50 0.17
C MET A 135 -2.64 -3.42 1.13
N THR A 136 -2.53 -4.13 2.22
CA THR A 136 -3.52 -4.14 3.30
C THR A 136 -3.21 -3.08 4.35
N HIS A 137 -4.07 -2.95 5.35
CA HIS A 137 -3.79 -2.15 6.54
C HIS A 137 -3.17 -2.98 7.69
N GLU A 138 -2.76 -4.22 7.41
CA GLU A 138 -2.13 -5.09 8.39
C GLU A 138 -0.65 -4.74 8.52
N ILE A 139 -0.21 -4.53 9.76
CA ILE A 139 1.18 -4.21 10.12
C ILE A 139 1.75 -5.21 11.13
N ASP A 140 0.89 -5.87 11.88
CA ASP A 140 1.28 -6.69 13.03
C ASP A 140 2.10 -7.93 12.63
N GLU A 141 1.93 -8.41 11.39
CA GLU A 141 2.60 -9.60 10.88
C GLU A 141 4.00 -9.36 10.30
N LEU A 142 4.39 -8.08 10.13
CA LEU A 142 5.69 -7.72 9.55
C LEU A 142 6.82 -7.69 10.58
N VAL A 143 6.71 -8.51 11.62
CA VAL A 143 7.67 -8.64 12.70
C VAL A 143 8.08 -10.11 12.83
N GLY A 144 9.36 -10.37 12.87
CA GLY A 144 9.87 -11.73 13.00
C GLY A 144 11.21 -11.79 13.70
N PRO A 145 11.51 -12.88 14.43
CA PRO A 145 12.76 -13.06 15.12
C PRO A 145 13.93 -13.42 14.18
N THR A 146 13.63 -13.83 12.95
CA THR A 146 14.64 -14.27 11.97
C THR A 146 14.49 -13.52 10.65
N ARG A 147 15.60 -13.37 9.94
CA ARG A 147 15.61 -12.73 8.61
C ARG A 147 14.83 -13.54 7.56
N THR A 148 14.90 -14.87 7.66
CA THR A 148 14.21 -15.78 6.74
C THR A 148 12.69 -15.71 6.91
N GLY A 149 12.19 -15.52 8.12
CA GLY A 149 10.77 -15.33 8.38
C GLY A 149 10.18 -14.03 7.84
N LEU A 150 11.02 -13.12 7.33
CA LEU A 150 10.60 -11.87 6.68
C LEU A 150 10.74 -11.91 5.15
N VAL A 151 11.00 -13.09 4.58
CA VAL A 151 10.84 -13.39 3.16
C VAL A 151 9.54 -14.16 3.03
N TYR A 152 8.51 -13.47 2.55
CA TYR A 152 7.17 -14.07 2.39
C TYR A 152 7.08 -14.77 1.05
N GLU A 153 6.62 -15.98 1.11
CA GLU A 153 6.33 -16.82 -0.06
C GLU A 153 4.90 -16.54 -0.58
N LYS A 154 4.58 -17.15 -1.70
CA LYS A 154 3.27 -16.98 -2.35
C LYS A 154 2.11 -17.29 -1.40
N GLU A 155 2.24 -18.39 -0.65
CA GLU A 155 1.22 -18.88 0.29
C GLU A 155 0.93 -17.88 1.40
N ASP A 156 1.97 -17.21 1.91
CA ASP A 156 1.84 -16.17 2.95
C ASP A 156 1.15 -14.91 2.42
N LEU A 157 1.28 -14.66 1.12
CA LEU A 157 0.78 -13.46 0.46
C LEU A 157 -0.63 -13.65 -0.10
N LEU A 158 -1.07 -14.88 -0.36
CA LEU A 158 -2.36 -15.16 -0.96
C LEU A 158 -3.52 -14.77 -0.03
N ALA A 159 -4.51 -14.10 -0.60
CA ALA A 159 -5.77 -13.84 0.07
C ALA A 159 -6.45 -15.17 0.45
N PRO A 160 -7.18 -15.20 1.57
CA PRO A 160 -7.98 -16.37 1.92
C PRO A 160 -8.96 -16.69 0.78
N VAL A 161 -9.28 -17.98 0.64
CA VAL A 161 -10.25 -18.43 -0.37
C VAL A 161 -11.63 -17.84 -0.03
N PRO A 162 -12.33 -17.21 -0.99
CA PRO A 162 -13.66 -16.67 -0.76
C PRO A 162 -14.64 -17.74 -0.28
N PRO A 163 -15.63 -17.40 0.56
CA PRO A 163 -16.62 -18.35 1.04
C PRO A 163 -17.37 -19.01 -0.13
N GLY A 164 -17.35 -20.34 -0.19
CA GLY A 164 -18.01 -21.12 -1.24
C GLY A 164 -17.19 -21.33 -2.52
N ALA A 165 -16.00 -20.75 -2.60
CA ALA A 165 -15.08 -20.98 -3.72
C ALA A 165 -14.17 -22.18 -3.47
N LEU A 166 -13.56 -22.68 -4.53
CA LEU A 166 -12.52 -23.71 -4.46
C LEU A 166 -11.14 -23.07 -4.38
N ALA A 167 -10.22 -23.71 -3.67
CA ALA A 167 -8.82 -23.30 -3.72
C ALA A 167 -8.21 -23.68 -5.08
N ALA A 168 -7.51 -22.76 -5.74
CA ALA A 168 -6.75 -23.11 -6.94
C ALA A 168 -5.65 -24.16 -6.60
N PRO A 169 -5.37 -25.10 -7.53
CA PRO A 169 -5.83 -25.15 -8.92
C PRO A 169 -7.19 -25.82 -9.09
N HIS A 170 -7.97 -25.35 -10.03
CA HIS A 170 -9.22 -25.97 -10.47
C HIS A 170 -9.54 -25.49 -11.90
N PRO A 171 -10.37 -26.19 -12.70
CA PRO A 171 -10.78 -25.70 -14.00
C PRO A 171 -11.58 -24.40 -13.86
N MET A 172 -11.59 -23.56 -14.91
CA MET A 172 -12.47 -22.39 -14.95
C MET A 172 -13.93 -22.81 -14.81
N VAL A 173 -14.75 -21.92 -14.26
CA VAL A 173 -16.19 -22.16 -14.14
C VAL A 173 -16.78 -22.38 -15.54
N GLU A 174 -17.59 -23.40 -15.69
CA GLU A 174 -18.22 -23.78 -16.97
C GLU A 174 -18.97 -22.59 -17.58
N GLY A 175 -18.67 -22.30 -18.85
CA GLY A 175 -19.26 -21.17 -19.57
C GLY A 175 -18.57 -19.84 -19.38
N THR A 176 -17.43 -19.78 -18.67
CA THR A 176 -16.57 -18.59 -18.57
C THR A 176 -15.33 -18.72 -19.44
N GLU A 177 -14.89 -17.60 -20.00
CA GLU A 177 -13.64 -17.48 -20.72
C GLU A 177 -12.66 -16.61 -19.91
N ASP A 178 -11.35 -16.71 -20.18
CA ASP A 178 -10.32 -15.88 -19.55
C ASP A 178 -10.63 -14.39 -19.69
N ALA A 179 -11.18 -13.98 -20.83
CA ALA A 179 -11.58 -12.60 -21.10
C ALA A 179 -12.62 -12.06 -20.10
N ASP A 180 -13.48 -12.92 -19.54
CA ASP A 180 -14.50 -12.49 -18.59
C ASP A 180 -13.91 -12.04 -17.26
N TYR A 181 -12.83 -12.67 -16.84
CA TYR A 181 -12.09 -12.28 -15.64
C TYR A 181 -11.40 -10.92 -15.81
N TYR A 182 -10.85 -10.62 -16.99
CA TYR A 182 -10.13 -9.40 -17.27
C TYR A 182 -11.02 -8.21 -17.64
N ARG A 183 -12.26 -8.43 -18.02
CA ARG A 183 -13.28 -7.37 -18.16
C ARG A 183 -13.69 -6.75 -16.83
N GLY A 184 -13.05 -7.16 -15.76
CA GLY A 184 -13.36 -6.78 -14.41
C GLY A 184 -13.45 -5.27 -14.20
N LYS A 185 -14.35 -4.90 -13.30
CA LYS A 185 -14.60 -3.54 -12.83
C LYS A 185 -13.29 -2.84 -12.51
N VAL A 186 -12.98 -1.77 -13.21
CA VAL A 186 -11.92 -0.86 -12.81
C VAL A 186 -12.29 -0.35 -11.42
N THR A 187 -11.60 -0.84 -10.39
CA THR A 187 -11.83 -0.38 -9.03
C THR A 187 -11.31 1.05 -8.92
N GLY A 188 -12.22 1.98 -8.70
CA GLY A 188 -11.87 3.35 -8.34
C GLY A 188 -11.33 3.43 -6.90
N PRO A 189 -11.01 4.62 -6.43
CA PRO A 189 -10.63 4.83 -5.05
C PRO A 189 -11.77 4.40 -4.11
N THR A 190 -11.41 3.89 -2.93
CA THR A 190 -12.40 3.56 -1.89
C THR A 190 -13.09 4.83 -1.40
N GLN A 191 -14.31 4.70 -0.84
CA GLN A 191 -15.03 5.83 -0.29
C GLN A 191 -14.21 6.55 0.80
N ALA A 192 -13.54 5.80 1.66
CA ALA A 192 -12.66 6.36 2.69
C ALA A 192 -11.51 7.20 2.10
N GLN A 193 -10.93 6.76 0.98
CA GLN A 193 -9.90 7.55 0.28
C GLN A 193 -10.46 8.83 -0.31
N VAL A 194 -11.64 8.77 -0.92
CA VAL A 194 -12.33 9.95 -1.48
C VAL A 194 -12.67 10.95 -0.38
N ASP A 195 -13.21 10.48 0.73
CA ASP A 195 -13.60 11.34 1.86
C ASP A 195 -12.39 11.96 2.54
N TRP A 196 -11.29 11.22 2.64
CA TRP A 196 -10.03 11.78 3.15
C TRP A 196 -9.49 12.88 2.24
N VAL A 197 -9.45 12.66 0.92
CA VAL A 197 -9.00 13.69 -0.04
C VAL A 197 -9.93 14.90 0.02
N ARG A 198 -11.24 14.69 0.09
CA ARG A 198 -12.24 15.78 0.18
C ARG A 198 -12.05 16.62 1.44
N SER A 199 -11.72 16.00 2.57
CA SER A 199 -11.51 16.72 3.83
C SER A 199 -10.17 17.45 3.91
N HIS A 200 -9.10 16.86 3.33
CA HIS A 200 -7.74 17.40 3.46
C HIS A 200 -7.26 18.19 2.23
N ARG A 201 -7.86 17.94 1.06
CA ARG A 201 -7.52 18.57 -0.22
C ARG A 201 -8.79 18.89 -1.01
N PRO A 202 -9.65 19.78 -0.54
CA PRO A 202 -10.96 20.04 -1.18
C PRO A 202 -10.86 20.57 -2.61
N GLN A 203 -9.71 21.13 -3.00
CA GLN A 203 -9.47 21.64 -4.36
C GLN A 203 -8.71 20.65 -5.25
N ASP A 204 -8.55 19.37 -4.82
CA ASP A 204 -7.87 18.37 -5.61
C ASP A 204 -8.66 18.09 -6.91
N PRO A 205 -8.03 18.25 -8.10
CA PRO A 205 -8.72 18.07 -9.38
C PRO A 205 -9.23 16.64 -9.61
N THR A 206 -8.70 15.67 -8.89
CA THR A 206 -9.14 14.27 -8.98
C THR A 206 -10.50 14.03 -8.33
N LEU A 207 -10.98 14.93 -7.47
CA LEU A 207 -12.32 14.84 -6.85
C LEU A 207 -13.44 15.01 -7.86
N SER A 208 -13.26 15.84 -8.89
CA SER A 208 -14.25 16.07 -9.95
C SER A 208 -14.35 14.90 -10.93
N SER A 209 -13.31 14.08 -11.05
CA SER A 209 -13.24 12.89 -11.90
C SER A 209 -13.54 11.58 -11.15
N ALA A 210 -13.73 11.63 -9.83
CA ALA A 210 -14.07 10.46 -9.02
C ALA A 210 -15.49 9.97 -9.38
N ARG A 211 -15.60 9.06 -10.33
CA ARG A 211 -16.86 8.33 -10.59
C ARG A 211 -17.22 7.51 -9.35
N PRO A 212 -18.48 7.53 -8.93
CA PRO A 212 -18.94 6.67 -7.85
C PRO A 212 -18.66 5.20 -8.20
N VAL A 213 -18.05 4.49 -7.26
CA VAL A 213 -17.84 3.04 -7.38
C VAL A 213 -19.21 2.38 -7.51
N GLY A 214 -19.49 1.78 -8.68
CA GLY A 214 -20.73 1.02 -8.90
C GLY A 214 -21.52 1.31 -10.17
N THR A 215 -21.18 2.33 -10.95
CA THR A 215 -21.84 2.53 -12.26
C THR A 215 -21.08 1.83 -13.37
N ALA A 216 -21.50 0.61 -13.69
CA ALA A 216 -21.10 -0.05 -14.92
C ALA A 216 -21.55 0.82 -16.10
N VAL A 217 -20.59 1.29 -16.90
CA VAL A 217 -20.91 1.91 -18.19
C VAL A 217 -21.42 0.80 -19.10
N LYS A 218 -22.73 0.76 -19.35
CA LYS A 218 -23.25 0.07 -20.51
C LYS A 218 -22.74 0.85 -21.73
N GLU A 219 -21.69 0.36 -22.36
CA GLU A 219 -21.36 0.79 -23.72
C GLU A 219 -22.48 0.28 -24.64
N THR A 220 -23.40 1.17 -25.00
CA THR A 220 -24.27 0.98 -26.16
C THR A 220 -23.40 1.16 -27.39
N ARG A 221 -22.94 0.06 -27.97
CA ARG A 221 -22.46 0.06 -29.37
C ARG A 221 -23.66 0.31 -30.27
N SER A 222 -23.66 1.48 -30.89
CA SER A 222 -24.46 1.77 -32.10
C SER A 222 -23.72 1.26 -33.33
#